data_2d5317fa54c23d325bdcad539c708aeb
#
_entry.id   2d5317fa54c23d325bdcad539c708aeb
#
_cell.length_a   1.000
_cell.length_b   1.000
_cell.length_c   1.000
_cell.angle_alpha   90.00
_cell.angle_beta   90.00
_cell.angle_gamma   90.00
#
_symmetry.space_group_name_H-M   'P 1'
#
loop_
_entity.id
_entity.type
_entity.pdbx_description
1 polymer ?
#
loop_
_entity_poly.entity_id
_entity_poly.type
_entity_poly.pdbx_seq_one_letter_code
_entity_poly.pdbx_strand_id
1 'polypeptide(L)'
;MRKPTLKSAGRADPQLISDLVAANRILAMQGVLDGWGHVSVRHNHDPNRFLLSRSLAPELITAKDILEFDLDNNPVDAKGWNLYTERFIHGEIYKTRPDVVAVAHMHAPPVIPFGVIDVPLKPIYHRAAFIGLGVPIFEIRDAAGMTDLLIRNPELGRALAKSIADKPAVLMRGHGATVVGPTLQRLVGRSIFLAMNATLQAQAMALAPGGRVNYLDPEEARLIEAREGYGLGRAWEAWKRKALKQK
;
A
#
# COMPACT_ATOMS: atom_id res chain seq x y z
N MET A 1 -18.27 -30.20 6.62
CA MET A 1 -18.73 -29.18 7.57
C MET A 1 -18.82 -27.84 6.82
N ARG A 2 -20.00 -27.18 6.80
CA ARG A 2 -20.12 -25.80 6.27
C ARG A 2 -19.36 -24.88 7.22
N LYS A 3 -18.39 -24.08 6.69
CA LYS A 3 -17.78 -23.00 7.50
C LYS A 3 -18.89 -22.09 8.04
N PRO A 4 -18.81 -21.65 9.30
CA PRO A 4 -19.79 -20.72 9.85
C PRO A 4 -19.84 -19.46 8.96
N THR A 5 -21.04 -19.01 8.65
CA THR A 5 -21.23 -17.79 7.85
C THR A 5 -20.71 -16.60 8.66
N LEU A 6 -19.71 -15.92 8.14
CA LEU A 6 -19.15 -14.70 8.72
C LEU A 6 -20.26 -13.64 8.81
N LYS A 7 -20.49 -13.09 10.02
CA LYS A 7 -21.41 -11.96 10.18
C LYS A 7 -20.71 -10.67 9.76
N SER A 8 -21.41 -9.81 9.01
CA SER A 8 -20.93 -8.48 8.67
C SER A 8 -20.81 -7.58 9.91
N ALA A 9 -19.84 -6.67 9.90
CA ALA A 9 -19.72 -5.57 10.87
C ALA A 9 -20.80 -4.48 10.69
N GLY A 10 -21.67 -4.65 9.71
CA GLY A 10 -22.67 -3.68 9.33
C GLY A 10 -22.23 -2.84 8.11
N ARG A 11 -23.09 -1.91 7.72
CA ARG A 11 -22.81 -1.07 6.55
C ARG A 11 -21.69 -0.08 6.87
N ALA A 12 -20.60 -0.16 6.12
CA ALA A 12 -19.51 0.82 6.20
C ALA A 12 -20.00 2.23 5.84
N ASP A 13 -19.33 3.23 6.40
CA ASP A 13 -19.61 4.64 6.09
C ASP A 13 -19.51 4.88 4.56
N PRO A 14 -20.53 5.45 3.92
CA PRO A 14 -20.50 5.79 2.50
C PRO A 14 -19.31 6.67 2.10
N GLN A 15 -18.85 7.55 2.99
CA GLN A 15 -17.67 8.38 2.76
C GLN A 15 -16.40 7.53 2.72
N LEU A 16 -16.25 6.54 3.61
CA LEU A 16 -15.12 5.61 3.62
C LEU A 16 -15.07 4.78 2.33
N ILE A 17 -16.23 4.29 1.87
CA ILE A 17 -16.33 3.57 0.59
C ILE A 17 -15.93 4.48 -0.59
N SER A 18 -16.43 5.72 -0.62
CA SER A 18 -16.09 6.70 -1.65
C SER A 18 -14.59 7.01 -1.66
N ASP A 19 -13.98 7.14 -0.47
CA ASP A 19 -12.56 7.42 -0.32
C ASP A 19 -11.70 6.22 -0.74
N LEU A 20 -12.13 4.99 -0.45
CA LEU A 20 -11.45 3.78 -0.90
C LEU A 20 -11.46 3.65 -2.43
N VAL A 21 -12.61 3.91 -3.06
CA VAL A 21 -12.72 3.96 -4.53
C VAL A 21 -11.80 5.02 -5.09
N ALA A 22 -11.83 6.23 -4.50
CA ALA A 22 -10.97 7.33 -4.92
C ALA A 22 -9.48 6.96 -4.78
N ALA A 23 -9.06 6.33 -3.68
CA ALA A 23 -7.68 5.92 -3.44
C ALA A 23 -7.16 4.99 -4.55
N ASN A 24 -7.93 3.96 -4.91
CA ASN A 24 -7.58 3.06 -6.00
C ASN A 24 -7.42 3.82 -7.34
N ARG A 25 -8.39 4.63 -7.70
CA ARG A 25 -8.39 5.40 -8.96
C ARG A 25 -7.30 6.47 -8.99
N ILE A 26 -7.03 7.15 -7.87
CA ILE A 26 -5.96 8.14 -7.76
C ILE A 26 -4.61 7.45 -8.02
N LEU A 27 -4.34 6.33 -7.37
CA LEU A 27 -3.06 5.63 -7.51
C LEU A 27 -2.89 5.05 -8.93
N ALA A 28 -3.96 4.58 -9.57
CA ALA A 28 -3.94 4.19 -10.98
C ALA A 28 -3.64 5.40 -11.90
N MET A 29 -4.35 6.52 -11.70
CA MET A 29 -4.15 7.75 -12.46
C MET A 29 -2.73 8.33 -12.29
N GLN A 30 -2.09 8.12 -11.15
CA GLN A 30 -0.71 8.56 -10.86
C GLN A 30 0.36 7.55 -11.34
N GLY A 31 -0.05 6.44 -11.98
CA GLY A 31 0.88 5.41 -12.46
C GLY A 31 1.57 4.62 -11.35
N VAL A 32 0.98 4.61 -10.15
CA VAL A 32 1.48 3.86 -8.98
C VAL A 32 0.88 2.46 -8.93
N LEU A 33 -0.40 2.33 -9.21
CA LEU A 33 -1.05 1.03 -9.42
C LEU A 33 -1.19 0.75 -10.92
N ASP A 34 -0.86 -0.45 -11.28
CA ASP A 34 -1.22 -1.05 -12.58
C ASP A 34 -2.57 -1.78 -12.49
N GLY A 35 -2.89 -2.62 -13.47
CA GLY A 35 -4.13 -3.40 -13.51
C GLY A 35 -4.28 -4.44 -12.39
N TRP A 36 -3.24 -4.73 -11.63
CA TRP A 36 -3.19 -5.77 -10.58
C TRP A 36 -2.99 -5.23 -9.18
N GLY A 37 -2.48 -4.01 -9.02
CA GLY A 37 -2.34 -3.38 -7.71
C GLY A 37 -3.70 -3.12 -7.04
N HIS A 38 -3.71 -2.97 -5.71
CA HIS A 38 -4.95 -2.81 -4.95
C HIS A 38 -4.76 -2.08 -3.62
N VAL A 39 -5.84 -1.44 -3.15
CA VAL A 39 -5.89 -0.71 -1.88
C VAL A 39 -7.00 -1.29 -1.01
N SER A 40 -6.72 -1.43 0.28
CA SER A 40 -7.71 -1.73 1.32
C SER A 40 -7.76 -0.67 2.40
N VAL A 41 -8.84 -0.68 3.17
CA VAL A 41 -8.99 0.15 4.37
C VAL A 41 -9.66 -0.65 5.48
N ARG A 42 -9.24 -0.43 6.73
CA ARG A 42 -9.89 -1.02 7.91
C ARG A 42 -11.33 -0.54 8.01
N HIS A 43 -12.23 -1.43 8.41
CA HIS A 43 -13.65 -1.10 8.54
C HIS A 43 -13.88 -0.11 9.70
N ASN A 44 -14.74 0.89 9.50
CA ASN A 44 -14.96 1.95 10.50
C ASN A 44 -15.75 1.51 11.75
N HIS A 45 -16.47 0.39 11.70
CA HIS A 45 -17.25 -0.13 12.83
C HIS A 45 -16.59 -1.32 13.54
N ASP A 46 -15.68 -2.02 12.87
CA ASP A 46 -14.98 -3.18 13.46
C ASP A 46 -13.52 -3.20 13.02
N PRO A 47 -12.56 -2.96 13.92
CA PRO A 47 -11.14 -2.97 13.59
C PRO A 47 -10.63 -4.36 13.18
N ASN A 48 -11.39 -5.43 13.41
CA ASN A 48 -11.07 -6.79 12.95
C ASN A 48 -11.64 -7.10 11.56
N ARG A 49 -12.08 -6.07 10.85
CA ARG A 49 -12.57 -6.15 9.47
C ARG A 49 -11.85 -5.16 8.60
N PHE A 50 -11.77 -5.47 7.30
CA PHE A 50 -11.29 -4.52 6.31
C PHE A 50 -12.10 -4.59 5.02
N LEU A 51 -12.01 -3.52 4.24
CA LEU A 51 -12.69 -3.34 2.97
C LEU A 51 -11.66 -3.41 1.85
N LEU A 52 -11.93 -4.23 0.85
CA LEU A 52 -11.11 -4.40 -0.34
C LEU A 52 -12.05 -4.70 -1.53
N SER A 53 -11.72 -4.27 -2.72
CA SER A 53 -12.53 -4.61 -3.87
C SER A 53 -12.40 -6.09 -4.27
N ARG A 54 -13.38 -6.59 -5.06
CA ARG A 54 -13.15 -7.80 -5.83
C ARG A 54 -11.95 -7.63 -6.76
N SER A 55 -11.42 -8.72 -7.32
CA SER A 55 -10.33 -8.66 -8.29
C SER A 55 -10.78 -7.91 -9.55
N LEU A 56 -10.34 -6.66 -9.65
CA LEU A 56 -10.67 -5.72 -10.73
C LEU A 56 -9.56 -4.68 -10.85
N ALA A 57 -9.29 -4.19 -12.05
CA ALA A 57 -8.32 -3.12 -12.26
C ALA A 57 -8.71 -1.87 -11.45
N PRO A 58 -7.76 -1.23 -10.73
CA PRO A 58 -8.04 -0.16 -9.77
C PRO A 58 -8.84 1.03 -10.34
N GLU A 59 -8.61 1.36 -11.60
CA GLU A 59 -9.30 2.44 -12.29
C GLU A 59 -10.79 2.18 -12.53
N LEU A 60 -11.21 0.91 -12.60
CA LEU A 60 -12.57 0.48 -12.87
C LEU A 60 -13.43 0.28 -11.61
N ILE A 61 -12.80 0.30 -10.43
CA ILE A 61 -13.47 0.03 -9.15
C ILE A 61 -14.56 1.06 -8.87
N THR A 62 -15.72 0.55 -8.46
CA THR A 62 -16.87 1.32 -7.97
C THR A 62 -17.26 0.90 -6.56
N ALA A 63 -18.15 1.63 -5.91
CA ALA A 63 -18.64 1.28 -4.57
C ALA A 63 -19.29 -0.12 -4.50
N LYS A 64 -19.85 -0.62 -5.62
CA LYS A 64 -20.48 -1.95 -5.69
C LYS A 64 -19.47 -3.08 -5.64
N ASP A 65 -18.22 -2.81 -6.04
CA ASP A 65 -17.14 -3.79 -6.10
C ASP A 65 -16.44 -4.01 -4.76
N ILE A 66 -16.72 -3.15 -3.75
CA ILE A 66 -16.10 -3.25 -2.43
C ILE A 66 -16.76 -4.38 -1.62
N LEU A 67 -15.91 -5.23 -1.04
CA LEU A 67 -16.26 -6.36 -0.20
C LEU A 67 -15.70 -6.16 1.21
N GLU A 68 -16.35 -6.75 2.20
CA GLU A 68 -15.89 -6.84 3.58
C GLU A 68 -15.18 -8.17 3.80
N PHE A 69 -14.03 -8.11 4.49
CA PHE A 69 -13.21 -9.28 4.86
C PHE A 69 -12.95 -9.30 6.36
N ASP A 70 -12.78 -10.51 6.91
CA ASP A 70 -12.13 -10.67 8.22
C ASP A 70 -10.59 -10.58 8.07
N LEU A 71 -9.89 -10.53 9.21
CA LEU A 71 -8.42 -10.48 9.19
C LEU A 71 -7.77 -11.79 8.71
N ASP A 72 -8.54 -12.90 8.63
CA ASP A 72 -8.09 -14.15 8.01
C ASP A 72 -8.29 -14.17 6.50
N ASN A 73 -8.66 -13.01 5.93
CA ASN A 73 -8.85 -12.80 4.50
C ASN A 73 -10.02 -13.58 3.90
N ASN A 74 -10.99 -13.99 4.73
CA ASN A 74 -12.23 -14.55 4.27
C ASN A 74 -13.23 -13.41 3.98
N PRO A 75 -13.89 -13.40 2.82
CA PRO A 75 -14.95 -12.42 2.57
C PRO A 75 -16.19 -12.77 3.38
N VAL A 76 -16.92 -11.76 3.83
CA VAL A 76 -18.27 -11.94 4.44
C VAL A 76 -19.22 -12.50 3.39
N ASP A 77 -19.20 -11.90 2.19
CA ASP A 77 -19.95 -12.37 1.04
C ASP A 77 -19.16 -12.06 -0.25
N ALA A 78 -18.64 -13.09 -0.89
CA ALA A 78 -17.89 -12.95 -2.13
C ALA A 78 -18.79 -12.69 -3.36
N LYS A 79 -20.12 -12.81 -3.23
CA LYS A 79 -21.09 -12.63 -4.34
C LYS A 79 -20.76 -13.43 -5.60
N GLY A 80 -19.99 -14.53 -5.46
CA GLY A 80 -19.50 -15.33 -6.61
C GLY A 80 -18.38 -14.65 -7.41
N TRP A 81 -17.81 -13.55 -6.96
CA TRP A 81 -16.75 -12.82 -7.65
C TRP A 81 -15.35 -13.37 -7.35
N ASN A 82 -14.43 -13.17 -8.28
CA ASN A 82 -13.02 -13.44 -8.07
C ASN A 82 -12.44 -12.45 -7.06
N LEU A 83 -11.59 -12.96 -6.17
CA LEU A 83 -10.87 -12.19 -5.17
C LEU A 83 -9.41 -12.03 -5.59
N TYR A 84 -8.76 -10.96 -5.13
CA TYR A 84 -7.31 -10.84 -5.31
C TYR A 84 -6.59 -12.03 -4.67
N THR A 85 -5.66 -12.62 -5.39
CA THR A 85 -4.80 -13.70 -4.88
C THR A 85 -3.98 -13.20 -3.69
N GLU A 86 -3.49 -11.97 -3.76
CA GLU A 86 -2.60 -11.37 -2.77
C GLU A 86 -3.33 -10.58 -1.65
N ARG A 87 -4.63 -10.81 -1.44
CA ARG A 87 -5.38 -10.23 -0.31
C ARG A 87 -4.77 -10.53 1.05
N PHE A 88 -3.97 -11.60 1.16
CA PHE A 88 -3.26 -11.99 2.38
C PHE A 88 -2.23 -10.95 2.85
N ILE A 89 -1.72 -10.11 1.96
CA ILE A 89 -0.91 -8.94 2.29
C ILE A 89 -1.66 -8.06 3.30
N HIS A 90 -2.93 -7.77 3.03
CA HIS A 90 -3.74 -6.83 3.81
C HIS A 90 -4.10 -7.38 5.18
N GLY A 91 -4.74 -8.53 5.24
CA GLY A 91 -5.21 -9.11 6.50
C GLY A 91 -4.07 -9.40 7.48
N GLU A 92 -2.94 -9.94 7.00
CA GLU A 92 -1.81 -10.25 7.88
C GLU A 92 -1.10 -8.99 8.40
N ILE A 93 -1.04 -7.91 7.62
CA ILE A 93 -0.57 -6.60 8.10
C ILE A 93 -1.55 -6.04 9.14
N TYR A 94 -2.85 -6.05 8.89
CA TYR A 94 -3.84 -5.56 9.86
C TYR A 94 -3.82 -6.33 11.18
N LYS A 95 -3.53 -7.62 11.19
CA LYS A 95 -3.38 -8.42 12.42
C LYS A 95 -2.25 -7.94 13.31
N THR A 96 -1.12 -7.58 12.71
CA THR A 96 0.11 -7.25 13.43
C THR A 96 0.26 -5.75 13.70
N ARG A 97 -0.49 -4.90 12.99
CA ARG A 97 -0.36 -3.44 12.98
C ARG A 97 -1.70 -2.76 13.22
N PRO A 98 -2.16 -2.65 14.50
CA PRO A 98 -3.42 -1.98 14.83
C PRO A 98 -3.41 -0.48 14.51
N ASP A 99 -2.24 0.14 14.41
CA ASP A 99 -2.02 1.53 13.97
C ASP A 99 -2.25 1.74 12.47
N VAL A 100 -2.21 0.66 11.68
CA VAL A 100 -2.43 0.72 10.23
C VAL A 100 -3.93 0.71 9.93
N VAL A 101 -4.40 1.76 9.25
CA VAL A 101 -5.78 1.90 8.79
C VAL A 101 -5.93 1.55 7.31
N ALA A 102 -4.90 1.77 6.50
CA ALA A 102 -4.96 1.50 5.06
C ALA A 102 -3.67 0.85 4.55
N VAL A 103 -3.82 -0.05 3.57
CA VAL A 103 -2.72 -0.80 2.93
C VAL A 103 -2.86 -0.70 1.41
N ALA A 104 -1.75 -0.46 0.71
CA ALA A 104 -1.65 -0.56 -0.74
C ALA A 104 -0.57 -1.56 -1.12
N HIS A 105 -0.87 -2.43 -2.08
CA HIS A 105 0.09 -3.24 -2.80
C HIS A 105 0.23 -2.69 -4.22
N MET A 106 1.47 -2.48 -4.68
CA MET A 106 1.74 -1.78 -5.94
C MET A 106 2.94 -2.36 -6.68
N HIS A 107 2.89 -2.29 -8.02
CA HIS A 107 3.97 -2.68 -8.92
C HIS A 107 4.60 -1.46 -9.62
N ALA A 108 4.71 -0.32 -8.92
CA ALA A 108 5.23 0.91 -9.48
C ALA A 108 6.66 0.71 -10.03
N PRO A 109 6.90 0.89 -11.34
CA PRO A 109 8.19 0.56 -11.94
C PRO A 109 9.40 1.22 -11.29
N PRO A 110 9.34 2.47 -10.80
CA PRO A 110 10.50 3.11 -10.19
C PRO A 110 11.01 2.45 -8.90
N VAL A 111 10.16 1.74 -8.14
CA VAL A 111 10.57 1.13 -6.87
C VAL A 111 11.19 -0.26 -7.06
N ILE A 112 10.85 -0.97 -8.15
CA ILE A 112 11.28 -2.35 -8.39
C ILE A 112 12.80 -2.49 -8.42
N PRO A 113 13.58 -1.60 -9.09
CA PRO A 113 15.04 -1.69 -9.11
C PRO A 113 15.66 -1.71 -7.71
N PHE A 114 15.14 -0.90 -6.78
CA PHE A 114 15.64 -0.84 -5.41
C PHE A 114 15.36 -2.10 -4.59
N GLY A 115 14.45 -2.96 -5.04
CA GLY A 115 14.21 -4.27 -4.46
C GLY A 115 15.15 -5.38 -4.95
N VAL A 116 16.00 -5.12 -5.95
CA VAL A 116 16.85 -6.13 -6.59
C VAL A 116 18.34 -5.75 -6.68
N ILE A 117 18.72 -4.56 -6.23
CA ILE A 117 20.09 -4.07 -6.19
C ILE A 117 20.49 -3.77 -4.75
N ASP A 118 21.79 -3.79 -4.48
CA ASP A 118 22.35 -3.43 -3.16
C ASP A 118 22.52 -1.90 -3.02
N VAL A 119 21.44 -1.17 -3.30
CA VAL A 119 21.35 0.28 -3.10
C VAL A 119 20.06 0.57 -2.33
N PRO A 120 20.15 1.05 -1.08
CA PRO A 120 18.96 1.31 -0.29
C PRO A 120 18.15 2.47 -0.84
N LEU A 121 16.82 2.33 -0.84
CA LEU A 121 15.90 3.42 -1.11
C LEU A 121 15.89 4.39 0.08
N LYS A 122 16.35 5.62 -0.13
CA LYS A 122 16.48 6.68 0.89
C LYS A 122 15.75 7.95 0.46
N PRO A 123 15.27 8.78 1.40
CA PRO A 123 14.58 10.01 1.04
C PRO A 123 15.56 11.05 0.49
N ILE A 124 15.28 11.60 -0.70
CA ILE A 124 16.06 12.67 -1.29
C ILE A 124 15.29 13.99 -1.33
N TYR A 125 14.00 13.97 -1.00
CA TYR A 125 13.21 15.18 -0.89
C TYR A 125 12.16 15.08 0.23
N HIS A 126 11.71 16.22 0.74
CA HIS A 126 10.96 16.33 1.98
C HIS A 126 9.63 15.52 2.03
N ARG A 127 8.93 15.31 0.89
CA ARG A 127 7.70 14.51 0.87
C ARG A 127 7.92 13.02 1.10
N ALA A 128 9.16 12.55 0.92
CA ALA A 128 9.54 11.18 1.17
C ALA A 128 10.14 10.96 2.58
N ALA A 129 10.06 11.95 3.47
CA ALA A 129 10.60 11.87 4.83
C ALA A 129 10.12 10.63 5.60
N PHE A 130 8.90 10.13 5.32
CA PHE A 130 8.34 8.94 5.97
C PHE A 130 9.22 7.67 5.81
N ILE A 131 10.11 7.60 4.80
CA ILE A 131 11.06 6.50 4.64
C ILE A 131 12.44 6.81 5.27
N GLY A 132 12.58 7.87 6.05
CA GLY A 132 13.86 8.28 6.65
C GLY A 132 14.51 7.24 7.56
N LEU A 133 13.73 6.34 8.15
CA LEU A 133 14.21 5.22 8.96
C LEU A 133 14.42 3.92 8.15
N GLY A 134 14.44 4.04 6.82
CA GLY A 134 14.68 2.93 5.90
C GLY A 134 13.41 2.25 5.39
N VAL A 135 13.59 1.52 4.30
CA VAL A 135 12.58 0.67 3.67
C VAL A 135 13.18 -0.73 3.57
N PRO A 136 12.66 -1.72 4.32
CA PRO A 136 13.15 -3.09 4.24
C PRO A 136 12.81 -3.72 2.88
N ILE A 137 13.54 -4.79 2.54
CA ILE A 137 13.26 -5.63 1.38
C ILE A 137 12.74 -6.97 1.89
N PHE A 138 11.58 -7.37 1.42
CA PHE A 138 11.04 -8.70 1.62
C PHE A 138 11.59 -9.63 0.55
N GLU A 139 12.40 -10.60 0.98
CA GLU A 139 12.90 -11.69 0.15
C GLU A 139 12.02 -12.93 0.37
N ILE A 140 11.13 -13.21 -0.56
CA ILE A 140 10.17 -14.31 -0.43
C ILE A 140 10.86 -15.69 -0.37
N ARG A 141 12.06 -15.82 -0.95
CA ARG A 141 12.83 -17.08 -0.92
C ARG A 141 13.24 -17.49 0.49
N ASP A 142 13.42 -16.54 1.41
CA ASP A 142 13.73 -16.82 2.81
C ASP A 142 12.55 -17.46 3.54
N ALA A 143 11.33 -17.20 3.08
CA ALA A 143 10.10 -17.71 3.67
C ALA A 143 9.61 -19.03 3.02
N ALA A 144 9.83 -19.21 1.71
CA ALA A 144 9.22 -20.30 0.96
C ALA A 144 10.10 -20.90 -0.15
N GLY A 145 11.38 -20.54 -0.23
CA GLY A 145 12.25 -21.00 -1.32
C GLY A 145 11.84 -20.40 -2.67
N MET A 146 12.04 -21.15 -3.74
CA MET A 146 11.69 -20.69 -5.10
C MET A 146 10.17 -20.71 -5.29
N THR A 147 9.60 -19.56 -5.61
CA THR A 147 8.15 -19.35 -5.81
C THR A 147 7.89 -18.54 -7.08
N ASP A 148 6.62 -18.28 -7.37
CA ASP A 148 6.18 -17.32 -8.40
C ASP A 148 6.10 -15.88 -7.90
N LEU A 149 6.69 -15.56 -6.75
CA LEU A 149 6.76 -14.27 -6.06
C LEU A 149 5.43 -13.74 -5.50
N LEU A 150 4.31 -14.45 -5.64
CA LEU A 150 3.00 -13.99 -5.18
C LEU A 150 2.69 -14.37 -3.72
N ILE A 151 2.07 -13.49 -2.99
CA ILE A 151 1.61 -13.73 -1.60
C ILE A 151 0.26 -14.45 -1.62
N ARG A 152 0.28 -15.78 -1.79
CA ARG A 152 -0.91 -16.60 -2.07
C ARG A 152 -1.62 -17.14 -0.82
N ASN A 153 -1.02 -17.03 0.34
CA ASN A 153 -1.51 -17.66 1.57
C ASN A 153 -1.16 -16.85 2.82
N PRO A 154 -1.77 -17.17 3.98
CA PRO A 154 -1.50 -16.48 5.23
C PRO A 154 -0.04 -16.56 5.70
N GLU A 155 0.67 -17.66 5.40
CA GLU A 155 2.07 -17.87 5.80
C GLU A 155 2.98 -16.83 5.16
N LEU A 156 2.85 -16.64 3.84
CA LEU A 156 3.60 -15.62 3.09
C LEU A 156 3.18 -14.20 3.49
N GLY A 157 1.87 -13.98 3.74
CA GLY A 157 1.38 -12.71 4.26
C GLY A 157 1.99 -12.35 5.62
N ARG A 158 2.10 -13.32 6.55
CA ARG A 158 2.77 -13.13 7.86
C ARG A 158 4.25 -12.85 7.71
N ALA A 159 4.93 -13.52 6.78
CA ALA A 159 6.34 -13.27 6.51
C ALA A 159 6.56 -11.82 6.00
N LEU A 160 5.73 -11.35 5.09
CA LEU A 160 5.73 -9.97 4.62
C LEU A 160 5.42 -8.98 5.76
N ALA A 161 4.40 -9.27 6.58
CA ALA A 161 4.03 -8.43 7.73
C ALA A 161 5.16 -8.36 8.78
N LYS A 162 5.91 -9.43 8.96
CA LYS A 162 7.13 -9.43 9.79
C LYS A 162 8.24 -8.58 9.17
N SER A 163 8.40 -8.63 7.85
CA SER A 163 9.45 -7.85 7.15
C SER A 163 9.17 -6.36 7.19
N ILE A 164 7.92 -5.92 7.00
CA ILE A 164 7.57 -4.49 7.09
C ILE A 164 7.74 -3.96 8.52
N ALA A 165 7.56 -4.81 9.55
CA ALA A 165 7.68 -4.44 10.96
C ALA A 165 6.91 -3.15 11.30
N ASP A 166 7.60 -2.12 11.84
CA ASP A 166 7.07 -0.79 12.17
C ASP A 166 7.16 0.21 11.00
N LYS A 167 7.75 -0.18 9.87
CA LYS A 167 8.02 0.72 8.75
C LYS A 167 6.74 1.06 7.95
N PRO A 168 6.73 2.21 7.27
CA PRO A 168 5.61 2.64 6.44
C PRO A 168 5.54 1.97 5.07
N ALA A 169 6.62 1.30 4.66
CA ALA A 169 6.71 0.59 3.39
C ALA A 169 7.71 -0.56 3.46
N VAL A 170 7.53 -1.54 2.59
CA VAL A 170 8.45 -2.65 2.32
C VAL A 170 8.54 -2.85 0.82
N LEU A 171 9.74 -3.01 0.28
CA LEU A 171 9.95 -3.45 -1.09
C LEU A 171 9.82 -4.97 -1.15
N MET A 172 9.23 -5.48 -2.21
CA MET A 172 9.11 -6.91 -2.49
C MET A 172 10.04 -7.24 -3.65
N ARG A 173 11.07 -8.03 -3.39
CA ARG A 173 12.12 -8.31 -4.39
C ARG A 173 11.54 -8.82 -5.72
N GLY A 174 11.86 -8.09 -6.80
CA GLY A 174 11.44 -8.45 -8.17
C GLY A 174 9.93 -8.39 -8.41
N HIS A 175 9.17 -7.70 -7.52
CA HIS A 175 7.72 -7.66 -7.58
C HIS A 175 7.19 -6.22 -7.53
N GLY A 176 7.44 -5.52 -6.44
CA GLY A 176 6.93 -4.17 -6.23
C GLY A 176 7.12 -3.70 -4.80
N ALA A 177 6.06 -3.14 -4.21
CA ALA A 177 6.08 -2.70 -2.82
C ALA A 177 4.72 -2.85 -2.15
N THR A 178 4.74 -2.88 -0.81
CA THR A 178 3.57 -2.70 0.03
C THR A 178 3.78 -1.46 0.89
N VAL A 179 2.78 -0.58 0.93
CA VAL A 179 2.77 0.68 1.68
C VAL A 179 1.62 0.68 2.67
N VAL A 180 1.85 1.26 3.85
CA VAL A 180 0.83 1.36 4.91
C VAL A 180 0.63 2.80 5.35
N GLY A 181 -0.58 3.10 5.83
CA GLY A 181 -0.92 4.43 6.31
C GLY A 181 -1.93 4.44 7.44
N PRO A 182 -1.86 5.47 8.32
CA PRO A 182 -2.84 5.68 9.39
C PRO A 182 -4.18 6.25 8.86
N THR A 183 -4.23 6.63 7.59
CA THR A 183 -5.44 7.06 6.86
C THR A 183 -5.28 6.76 5.38
N LEU A 184 -6.39 6.67 4.63
CA LEU A 184 -6.37 6.55 3.16
C LEU A 184 -5.60 7.70 2.50
N GLN A 185 -5.76 8.93 2.97
CA GLN A 185 -5.06 10.10 2.45
C GLN A 185 -3.54 9.97 2.61
N ARG A 186 -3.09 9.58 3.81
CA ARG A 186 -1.65 9.35 4.09
C ARG A 186 -1.10 8.19 3.28
N LEU A 187 -1.86 7.10 3.16
CA LEU A 187 -1.49 5.97 2.32
C LEU A 187 -1.25 6.40 0.87
N VAL A 188 -2.22 7.10 0.27
CA VAL A 188 -2.13 7.56 -1.13
C VAL A 188 -0.93 8.49 -1.32
N GLY A 189 -0.72 9.45 -0.42
CA GLY A 189 0.45 10.32 -0.45
C GLY A 189 1.76 9.55 -0.36
N ARG A 190 1.88 8.62 0.59
CA ARG A 190 3.07 7.76 0.76
C ARG A 190 3.35 6.94 -0.50
N SER A 191 2.32 6.34 -1.10
CA SER A 191 2.48 5.52 -2.30
C SER A 191 2.98 6.33 -3.50
N ILE A 192 2.39 7.51 -3.74
CA ILE A 192 2.82 8.43 -4.81
C ILE A 192 4.26 8.91 -4.55
N PHE A 193 4.55 9.35 -3.33
CA PHE A 193 5.86 9.92 -3.01
C PHE A 193 6.96 8.86 -2.89
N LEU A 194 6.64 7.61 -2.57
CA LEU A 194 7.59 6.49 -2.65
C LEU A 194 8.07 6.29 -4.10
N ALA A 195 7.13 6.17 -5.04
CA ALA A 195 7.45 6.00 -6.46
C ALA A 195 8.21 7.21 -7.03
N MET A 196 7.77 8.44 -6.68
CA MET A 196 8.44 9.67 -7.09
C MET A 196 9.86 9.76 -6.52
N ASN A 197 10.05 9.44 -5.24
CA ASN A 197 11.36 9.45 -4.60
C ASN A 197 12.32 8.44 -5.24
N ALA A 198 11.83 7.25 -5.58
CA ALA A 198 12.62 6.23 -6.27
C ALA A 198 13.11 6.74 -7.64
N THR A 199 12.22 7.39 -8.40
CA THR A 199 12.59 8.04 -9.67
C THR A 199 13.67 9.10 -9.45
N LEU A 200 13.45 10.02 -8.50
CA LEU A 200 14.39 11.12 -8.22
C LEU A 200 15.74 10.61 -7.72
N GLN A 201 15.75 9.59 -6.86
CA GLN A 201 17.00 8.99 -6.38
C GLN A 201 17.79 8.34 -7.51
N ALA A 202 17.13 7.58 -8.39
CA ALA A 202 17.78 7.00 -9.56
C ALA A 202 18.36 8.08 -10.49
N GLN A 203 17.64 9.17 -10.72
CA GLN A 203 18.12 10.31 -11.51
C GLN A 203 19.33 10.99 -10.84
N ALA A 204 19.28 11.24 -9.53
CA ALA A 204 20.40 11.85 -8.81
C ALA A 204 21.67 10.98 -8.89
N MET A 205 21.53 9.65 -8.78
CA MET A 205 22.64 8.72 -8.94
C MET A 205 23.19 8.71 -10.37
N ALA A 206 22.33 8.82 -11.38
CA ALA A 206 22.74 8.89 -12.78
C ALA A 206 23.45 10.22 -13.13
N LEU A 207 23.05 11.34 -12.51
CA LEU A 207 23.69 12.65 -12.71
C LEU A 207 25.08 12.74 -12.09
N ALA A 208 25.40 11.95 -11.09
CA ALA A 208 26.70 11.92 -10.41
C ALA A 208 27.20 10.47 -10.28
N PRO A 209 27.60 9.80 -11.38
CA PRO A 209 28.12 8.44 -11.33
C PRO A 209 29.35 8.36 -10.40
N GLY A 210 29.26 7.54 -9.34
CA GLY A 210 30.31 7.46 -8.30
C GLY A 210 30.37 8.66 -7.36
N GLY A 211 29.50 9.66 -7.55
CA GLY A 211 29.36 10.80 -6.66
C GLY A 211 28.50 10.52 -5.45
N ARG A 212 28.54 11.45 -4.49
CA ARG A 212 27.75 11.36 -3.26
C ARG A 212 26.37 12.00 -3.45
N VAL A 213 25.31 11.22 -3.22
CA VAL A 213 23.95 11.75 -3.08
C VAL A 213 23.76 12.25 -1.66
N ASN A 214 23.32 13.50 -1.50
CA ASN A 214 23.01 14.10 -0.20
C ASN A 214 21.54 13.82 0.14
N TYR A 215 21.31 12.75 0.90
CA TYR A 215 19.98 12.34 1.37
C TYR A 215 19.51 13.22 2.52
N LEU A 216 18.19 13.21 2.79
CA LEU A 216 17.68 13.76 4.05
C LEU A 216 18.32 13.02 5.22
N ASP A 217 18.74 13.78 6.23
CA ASP A 217 19.17 13.22 7.49
C ASP A 217 17.97 12.55 8.21
N PRO A 218 18.17 11.45 8.96
CA PRO A 218 17.11 10.83 9.74
C PRO A 218 16.39 11.81 10.69
N GLU A 219 17.12 12.78 11.26
CA GLU A 219 16.53 13.79 12.13
C GLU A 219 15.69 14.80 11.35
N GLU A 220 16.12 15.23 10.16
CA GLU A 220 15.30 16.06 9.24
C GLU A 220 14.01 15.31 8.89
N ALA A 221 14.11 14.02 8.57
CA ALA A 221 12.97 13.18 8.25
C ALA A 221 11.99 13.09 9.43
N ARG A 222 12.50 12.91 10.66
CA ARG A 222 11.70 12.89 11.88
C ARG A 222 10.99 14.22 12.14
N LEU A 223 11.68 15.34 11.97
CA LEU A 223 11.11 16.68 12.14
C LEU A 223 10.00 16.98 11.12
N ILE A 224 10.15 16.48 9.89
CA ILE A 224 9.13 16.64 8.85
C ILE A 224 7.89 15.79 9.19
N GLU A 225 8.06 14.53 9.56
CA GLU A 225 6.94 13.63 9.89
C GLU A 225 6.21 14.05 11.18
N ALA A 226 6.89 14.69 12.13
CA ALA A 226 6.30 15.19 13.37
C ALA A 226 5.33 16.36 13.14
N ARG A 227 5.37 17.02 11.99
CA ARG A 227 4.40 18.08 11.64
C ARG A 227 3.06 17.44 11.30
N GLU A 228 2.13 17.46 12.24
CA GLU A 228 0.76 17.03 12.04
C GLU A 228 0.14 17.71 10.81
N GLY A 229 -0.62 16.91 10.02
CA GLY A 229 -1.40 17.44 8.90
C GLY A 229 -0.57 17.91 7.71
N TYR A 230 0.63 17.37 7.51
CA TYR A 230 1.51 17.75 6.41
C TYR A 230 0.82 17.74 5.04
N GLY A 231 -0.02 18.76 4.84
CA GLY A 231 -0.50 19.33 3.59
C GLY A 231 -1.09 18.40 2.52
N LEU A 232 -1.52 17.18 2.86
CA LEU A 232 -2.15 16.30 1.87
C LEU A 232 -3.59 16.71 1.52
N GLY A 233 -4.28 17.47 2.36
CA GLY A 233 -5.69 17.85 2.13
C GLY A 233 -5.93 18.47 0.76
N ARG A 234 -5.14 19.48 0.37
CA ARG A 234 -5.27 20.11 -0.96
C ARG A 234 -5.02 19.15 -2.11
N ALA A 235 -3.99 18.31 -2.00
CA ALA A 235 -3.65 17.35 -3.03
C ALA A 235 -4.70 16.24 -3.12
N TRP A 236 -5.14 15.72 -1.97
CA TRP A 236 -6.20 14.73 -1.88
C TRP A 236 -7.48 15.21 -2.55
N GLU A 237 -7.97 16.42 -2.21
CA GLU A 237 -9.18 16.98 -2.79
C GLU A 237 -9.07 17.16 -4.32
N ALA A 238 -7.92 17.65 -4.78
CA ALA A 238 -7.67 17.79 -6.21
C ALA A 238 -7.64 16.45 -6.94
N TRP A 239 -6.91 15.46 -6.40
CA TRP A 239 -6.82 14.13 -6.96
C TRP A 239 -8.16 13.40 -6.93
N LYS A 240 -8.87 13.43 -5.79
CA LYS A 240 -10.18 12.82 -5.62
C LYS A 240 -11.20 13.36 -6.61
N ARG A 241 -11.26 14.69 -6.74
CA ARG A 241 -12.15 15.34 -7.71
C ARG A 241 -11.86 14.89 -9.15
N LYS A 242 -10.58 14.75 -9.51
CA LYS A 242 -10.16 14.29 -10.83
C LYS A 242 -10.49 12.81 -11.05
N ALA A 243 -10.15 11.96 -10.10
CA ALA A 243 -10.33 10.51 -10.18
C ALA A 243 -11.82 10.09 -10.23
N LEU A 244 -12.70 10.79 -9.50
CA LEU A 244 -14.14 10.47 -9.47
C LEU A 244 -14.92 11.06 -10.66
N LYS A 245 -14.34 11.99 -11.42
CA LYS A 245 -14.95 12.52 -12.66
C LYS A 245 -14.67 11.67 -13.89
N GLN A 246 -13.67 10.80 -13.86
CA GLN A 246 -13.41 9.84 -14.94
C GLN A 246 -14.53 8.78 -14.92
N LYS A 247 -15.37 8.79 -15.96
CA LYS A 247 -16.46 7.83 -16.19
C LYS A 247 -15.90 6.56 -16.83
#